data_0e1d46134f2a306aebbffa9162433357
#
_entry.id   0e1d46134f2a306aebbffa9162433357
#
_cell.length_a   1.000
_cell.length_b   1.000
_cell.length_c   1.000
_cell.angle_alpha   90.00
_cell.angle_beta   90.00
_cell.angle_gamma   90.00
#
_symmetry.space_group_name_H-M   'P 1'
#
loop_
_entity.id
_entity.type
_entity.pdbx_description
1 polymer ?
#
loop_
_entity_poly.entity_id
_entity_poly.type
_entity_poly.pdbx_seq_one_letter_code
_entity_poly.pdbx_strand_id
1 'polypeptide(L)'
;MIKVLVVDDHDLVRTGISRMLADIDGLQVIGQASSGEEALKKVRELKPDVVLMDVKMPGIGGLEATRKLMRSHPDLKVVAVTVCEEDPFPTRLLQAGAAGYLTKGAGLEEMVQAIRMVLSLIHI
;
A
#
# COMPACT_ATOMS: atom_id res chain seq x y z
N MET A 1 4.29 -15.72 6.58
CA MET A 1 4.13 -14.33 7.00
C MET A 1 3.63 -13.48 5.83
N ILE A 2 2.86 -12.48 6.14
CA ILE A 2 2.37 -11.53 5.13
C ILE A 2 3.52 -10.59 4.77
N LYS A 3 3.88 -10.53 3.49
CA LYS A 3 4.97 -9.68 3.00
C LYS A 3 4.42 -8.33 2.59
N VAL A 4 4.93 -7.26 3.19
CA VAL A 4 4.43 -5.90 3.00
C VAL A 4 5.52 -5.02 2.40
N LEU A 5 5.16 -4.25 1.37
CA LEU A 5 5.99 -3.17 0.83
C LEU A 5 5.37 -1.84 1.23
N VAL A 6 6.17 -0.96 1.80
CA VAL A 6 5.70 0.38 2.23
C VAL A 6 6.19 1.43 1.24
N VAL A 7 5.26 2.18 0.66
CA VAL A 7 5.56 3.21 -0.35
C VAL A 7 5.07 4.56 0.14
N ASP A 8 6.00 5.49 0.34
CA ASP A 8 5.72 6.87 0.75
C ASP A 8 6.95 7.71 0.42
N ASP A 9 6.75 8.92 -0.09
CA ASP A 9 7.85 9.81 -0.44
C ASP A 9 8.43 10.55 0.76
N HIS A 10 7.77 10.49 1.92
CA HIS A 10 8.27 11.08 3.16
C HIS A 10 9.07 10.04 3.94
N ASP A 11 10.39 10.22 3.99
CA ASP A 11 11.27 9.25 4.62
C ASP A 11 10.92 8.93 6.08
N LEU A 12 10.59 9.96 6.84
CA LEU A 12 10.25 9.77 8.25
C LEU A 12 8.97 8.96 8.44
N VAL A 13 7.95 9.27 7.66
CA VAL A 13 6.66 8.56 7.70
C VAL A 13 6.85 7.11 7.26
N ARG A 14 7.53 6.91 6.14
CA ARG A 14 7.79 5.57 5.59
C ARG A 14 8.57 4.70 6.56
N THR A 15 9.62 5.24 7.14
CA THR A 15 10.45 4.52 8.12
C THR A 15 9.65 4.20 9.38
N GLY A 16 8.85 5.15 9.86
CA GLY A 16 8.02 4.95 11.04
C GLY A 16 6.99 3.84 10.85
N ILE A 17 6.28 3.85 9.73
CA ILE A 17 5.31 2.81 9.41
C ILE A 17 6.00 1.44 9.32
N SER A 18 7.13 1.40 8.64
CA SER A 18 7.88 0.15 8.46
C SER A 18 8.30 -0.45 9.80
N ARG A 19 8.76 0.38 10.72
CA ARG A 19 9.17 -0.08 12.05
C ARG A 19 8.00 -0.59 12.87
N MET A 20 6.88 0.13 12.83
CA MET A 20 5.69 -0.29 13.56
C MET A 20 5.18 -1.64 13.06
N LEU A 21 5.12 -1.82 11.75
CA LEU A 21 4.64 -3.07 11.16
C LEU A 21 5.60 -4.23 11.39
N ALA A 22 6.90 -3.95 11.44
CA ALA A 22 7.91 -5.01 11.63
C ALA A 22 7.78 -5.70 12.98
N ASP A 23 7.19 -5.04 13.98
CA ASP A 23 6.99 -5.61 15.31
C ASP A 23 5.68 -6.41 15.43
N ILE A 24 4.88 -6.46 14.40
CA ILE A 24 3.59 -7.17 14.43
C ILE A 24 3.79 -8.62 13.99
N ASP A 25 3.34 -9.55 14.82
CA ASP A 25 3.40 -10.97 14.51
C ASP A 25 2.64 -11.29 13.22
N GLY A 26 3.26 -12.07 12.36
CA GLY A 26 2.66 -12.46 11.10
C GLY A 26 2.88 -11.50 9.95
N LEU A 27 3.48 -10.34 10.20
CA LEU A 27 3.80 -9.36 9.15
C LEU A 27 5.32 -9.25 8.97
N GLN A 28 5.73 -9.08 7.74
CA GLN A 28 7.15 -8.87 7.41
C GLN A 28 7.24 -7.73 6.41
N VAL A 29 7.91 -6.65 6.77
CA VAL A 29 8.18 -5.55 5.85
C VAL A 29 9.38 -5.95 5.00
N ILE A 30 9.16 -6.27 3.74
CA ILE A 30 10.23 -6.77 2.86
C ILE A 30 10.94 -5.67 2.10
N GLY A 31 10.43 -4.45 2.14
CA GLY A 31 11.09 -3.34 1.46
C GLY A 31 10.30 -2.05 1.61
N GLN A 32 10.92 -0.99 1.13
CA GLN A 32 10.35 0.35 1.11
C GLN A 32 10.60 0.96 -0.26
N ALA A 33 9.71 1.86 -0.67
CA ALA A 33 9.87 2.62 -1.91
C ALA A 33 9.46 4.06 -1.66
N SER A 34 10.13 5.00 -2.31
CA SER A 34 9.92 6.43 -2.12
C SER A 34 9.14 7.08 -3.27
N SER A 35 8.75 6.32 -4.27
CA SER A 35 8.00 6.81 -5.42
C SER A 35 7.17 5.69 -6.04
N GLY A 36 6.24 6.08 -6.90
CA GLY A 36 5.45 5.11 -7.66
C GLY A 36 6.32 4.27 -8.59
N GLU A 37 7.28 4.91 -9.25
CA GLU A 37 8.20 4.24 -10.15
C GLU A 37 9.04 3.19 -9.42
N GLU A 38 9.56 3.54 -8.25
CA GLU A 38 10.32 2.61 -7.43
C GLU A 38 9.44 1.46 -6.92
N ALA A 39 8.17 1.76 -6.61
CA ALA A 39 7.23 0.73 -6.19
C ALA A 39 7.01 -0.31 -7.29
N LEU A 40 6.86 0.12 -8.54
CA LEU A 40 6.70 -0.80 -9.67
C LEU A 40 7.88 -1.75 -9.77
N LYS A 41 9.09 -1.23 -9.63
CA LYS A 41 10.31 -2.01 -9.69
C LYS A 41 10.39 -3.01 -8.53
N LYS A 42 10.12 -2.55 -7.31
CA LYS A 42 10.25 -3.39 -6.12
C LYS A 42 9.18 -4.47 -6.02
N VAL A 43 7.98 -4.21 -6.48
CA VAL A 43 6.96 -5.25 -6.55
C VAL A 43 7.41 -6.40 -7.46
N ARG A 44 7.99 -6.06 -8.60
CA ARG A 44 8.49 -7.06 -9.54
C ARG A 44 9.63 -7.88 -8.93
N GLU A 45 10.52 -7.23 -8.19
CA GLU A 45 11.69 -7.88 -7.61
C GLU A 45 11.39 -8.66 -6.34
N LEU A 46 10.58 -8.09 -5.45
CA LEU A 46 10.37 -8.61 -4.10
C LEU A 46 9.09 -9.42 -3.94
N LYS A 47 8.12 -9.22 -4.82
CA LYS A 47 6.84 -9.93 -4.84
C LYS A 47 6.11 -9.90 -3.49
N PRO A 48 5.76 -8.70 -3.00
CA PRO A 48 5.00 -8.60 -1.75
C PRO A 48 3.58 -9.12 -1.92
N ASP A 49 2.93 -9.42 -0.80
CA ASP A 49 1.51 -9.78 -0.78
C ASP A 49 0.63 -8.54 -0.76
N VAL A 50 1.09 -7.50 -0.07
CA VAL A 50 0.37 -6.24 0.12
C VAL A 50 1.31 -5.08 -0.09
N VAL A 51 0.82 -4.02 -0.73
CA VAL A 51 1.53 -2.74 -0.84
C VAL A 51 0.71 -1.68 -0.11
N LEU A 52 1.34 -0.99 0.83
CA LEU A 52 0.79 0.23 1.42
C LEU A 52 1.26 1.38 0.53
N MET A 53 0.35 1.99 -0.20
CA MET A 53 0.68 2.96 -1.24
C MET A 53 0.21 4.36 -0.88
N ASP A 54 1.14 5.28 -0.65
CA ASP A 54 0.82 6.69 -0.52
C ASP A 54 0.27 7.20 -1.87
N VAL A 55 -0.79 7.99 -1.81
CA VAL A 55 -1.46 8.48 -3.02
C VAL A 55 -0.75 9.70 -3.59
N LYS A 56 -0.40 10.66 -2.74
CA LYS A 56 0.22 11.91 -3.21
C LYS A 56 1.72 11.81 -3.16
N MET A 57 2.31 11.53 -4.31
CA MET A 57 3.76 11.48 -4.49
C MET A 57 4.12 12.15 -5.80
N PRO A 58 5.35 12.73 -5.90
CA PRO A 58 5.84 13.24 -7.19
C PRO A 58 5.97 12.11 -8.21
N GLY A 59 6.06 12.46 -9.46
CA GLY A 59 6.15 11.49 -10.56
C GLY A 59 4.79 10.94 -10.93
N ILE A 60 4.68 9.64 -11.14
CA ILE A 60 3.41 9.04 -11.56
C ILE A 60 2.35 9.03 -10.45
N GLY A 61 2.78 9.17 -9.19
CA GLY A 61 1.85 9.15 -8.05
C GLY A 61 1.30 7.77 -7.71
N GLY A 62 0.61 7.71 -6.57
CA GLY A 62 0.10 6.43 -6.07
C GLY A 62 -1.07 5.88 -6.87
N LEU A 63 -1.93 6.75 -7.40
CA LEU A 63 -3.09 6.31 -8.18
C LEU A 63 -2.65 5.61 -9.47
N GLU A 64 -1.75 6.24 -10.23
CA GLU A 64 -1.28 5.64 -11.48
C GLU A 64 -0.41 4.41 -11.22
N ALA A 65 0.41 4.44 -10.15
CA ALA A 65 1.18 3.27 -9.76
C ALA A 65 0.26 2.10 -9.45
N THR A 66 -0.86 2.34 -8.74
CA THR A 66 -1.85 1.31 -8.43
C THR A 66 -2.43 0.71 -9.71
N ARG A 67 -2.81 1.56 -10.67
CA ARG A 67 -3.35 1.08 -11.96
C ARG A 67 -2.36 0.15 -12.66
N LYS A 68 -1.10 0.56 -12.73
CA LYS A 68 -0.07 -0.22 -13.39
C LYS A 68 0.22 -1.52 -12.66
N LEU A 69 0.27 -1.48 -11.33
CA LEU A 69 0.49 -2.68 -10.54
C LEU A 69 -0.63 -3.69 -10.71
N MET A 70 -1.88 -3.25 -10.72
CA MET A 70 -3.02 -4.15 -10.86
C MET A 70 -3.08 -4.76 -12.26
N ARG A 71 -2.59 -4.03 -13.26
CA ARG A 71 -2.54 -4.55 -14.62
C ARG A 71 -1.49 -5.66 -14.76
N SER A 72 -0.35 -5.50 -14.09
CA SER A 72 0.77 -6.45 -14.18
C SER A 72 0.71 -7.55 -13.12
N HIS A 73 0.09 -7.29 -11.98
CA HIS A 73 0.04 -8.19 -10.82
C HIS A 73 -1.38 -8.24 -10.28
N PRO A 74 -2.31 -8.93 -10.97
CA PRO A 74 -3.73 -8.88 -10.58
C PRO A 74 -4.04 -9.48 -9.21
N ASP A 75 -3.18 -10.34 -8.68
CA ASP A 75 -3.37 -10.94 -7.35
C ASP A 75 -2.81 -10.10 -6.21
N LEU A 76 -2.05 -9.06 -6.53
CA LEU A 76 -1.49 -8.16 -5.53
C LEU A 76 -2.59 -7.35 -4.86
N LYS A 77 -2.46 -7.13 -3.57
CA LYS A 77 -3.39 -6.25 -2.84
C LYS A 77 -2.73 -4.91 -2.56
N VAL A 78 -3.37 -3.84 -2.97
CA VAL A 78 -2.89 -2.48 -2.73
C VAL A 78 -3.85 -1.81 -1.75
N VAL A 79 -3.32 -1.35 -0.63
CA VAL A 79 -4.05 -0.52 0.33
C VAL A 79 -3.53 0.89 0.18
N ALA A 80 -4.36 1.79 -0.30
CA ALA A 80 -3.97 3.18 -0.49
C ALA A 80 -3.99 3.93 0.84
N VAL A 81 -3.00 4.77 1.06
CA VAL A 81 -2.92 5.61 2.25
C VAL A 81 -2.99 7.06 1.78
N THR A 82 -3.99 7.79 2.24
CA THR A 82 -4.26 9.14 1.73
C THR A 82 -4.62 10.09 2.84
N VAL A 83 -4.34 11.37 2.64
CA VAL A 83 -4.83 12.44 3.53
C VAL A 83 -6.23 12.89 3.13
N CYS A 84 -6.73 12.48 1.98
CA CYS A 84 -8.03 12.89 1.44
C CYS A 84 -9.10 11.86 1.76
N GLU A 85 -10.08 12.24 2.56
CA GLU A 85 -11.21 11.39 2.90
C GLU A 85 -12.39 11.61 1.96
N GLU A 86 -12.39 12.72 1.23
CA GLU A 86 -13.51 13.13 0.39
C GLU A 86 -13.41 12.57 -1.02
N ASP A 87 -14.57 12.20 -1.59
CA ASP A 87 -14.70 11.90 -2.99
C ASP A 87 -14.17 13.08 -3.81
N PRO A 88 -13.54 12.82 -4.97
CA PRO A 88 -13.56 11.54 -5.70
C PRO A 88 -12.37 10.62 -5.43
N PHE A 89 -11.49 10.94 -4.48
CA PHE A 89 -10.27 10.16 -4.30
C PHE A 89 -10.51 8.70 -3.91
N PRO A 90 -11.32 8.37 -2.89
CA PRO A 90 -11.56 6.96 -2.57
C PRO A 90 -12.18 6.19 -3.73
N THR A 91 -13.11 6.80 -4.45
CA THR A 91 -13.74 6.18 -5.61
C THR A 91 -12.73 5.88 -6.70
N ARG A 92 -11.86 6.83 -7.01
CA ARG A 92 -10.82 6.65 -8.04
C ARG A 92 -9.82 5.56 -7.67
N LEU A 93 -9.46 5.46 -6.39
CA LEU A 93 -8.55 4.43 -5.91
C LEU A 93 -9.15 3.04 -6.08
N LEU A 94 -10.42 2.88 -5.72
CA LEU A 94 -11.10 1.60 -5.89
C LEU A 94 -11.24 1.25 -7.38
N GLN A 95 -11.54 2.22 -8.23
CA GLN A 95 -11.62 2.01 -9.67
C GLN A 95 -10.25 1.63 -10.27
N ALA A 96 -9.17 2.13 -9.68
CA ALA A 96 -7.82 1.78 -10.11
C ALA A 96 -7.43 0.36 -9.69
N GLY A 97 -8.21 -0.27 -8.83
CA GLY A 97 -7.97 -1.63 -8.38
C GLY A 97 -7.46 -1.76 -6.95
N ALA A 98 -7.44 -0.66 -6.18
CA ALA A 98 -7.05 -0.74 -4.77
C ALA A 98 -8.05 -1.62 -4.03
N ALA A 99 -7.53 -2.50 -3.16
CA ALA A 99 -8.37 -3.39 -2.36
C ALA A 99 -8.96 -2.68 -1.14
N GLY A 100 -8.34 -1.56 -0.73
CA GLY A 100 -8.84 -0.76 0.38
C GLY A 100 -8.09 0.55 0.45
N TYR A 101 -8.51 1.41 1.37
CA TYR A 101 -7.80 2.65 1.62
C TYR A 101 -7.84 3.01 3.10
N LEU A 102 -6.85 3.80 3.53
CA LEU A 102 -6.73 4.31 4.89
C LEU A 102 -6.39 5.79 4.80
N THR A 103 -6.78 6.55 5.83
CA THR A 103 -6.28 7.91 5.96
C THR A 103 -4.92 7.87 6.67
N LYS A 104 -4.10 8.89 6.45
CA LYS A 104 -2.79 8.97 7.11
C LYS A 104 -2.89 9.14 8.62
N GLY A 105 -4.06 9.48 9.14
CA GLY A 105 -4.32 9.53 10.57
C GLY A 105 -4.67 8.20 11.20
N ALA A 106 -4.79 7.13 10.41
CA ALA A 106 -5.13 5.81 10.92
C ALA A 106 -4.05 5.30 11.87
N GLY A 107 -4.46 4.69 12.98
CA GLY A 107 -3.54 4.10 13.93
C GLY A 107 -3.02 2.75 13.44
N LEU A 108 -2.06 2.22 14.20
CA LEU A 108 -1.43 0.94 13.86
C LEU A 108 -2.45 -0.20 13.76
N GLU A 109 -3.41 -0.25 14.69
CA GLU A 109 -4.43 -1.31 14.69
C GLU A 109 -5.27 -1.29 13.42
N GLU A 110 -5.70 -0.10 12.97
CA GLU A 110 -6.47 0.03 11.75
C GLU A 110 -5.67 -0.41 10.53
N MET A 111 -4.39 -0.07 10.51
CA MET A 111 -3.49 -0.42 9.43
C MET A 111 -3.30 -1.94 9.34
N VAL A 112 -3.07 -2.59 10.47
CA VAL A 112 -2.92 -4.04 10.54
C VAL A 112 -4.21 -4.74 10.13
N GLN A 113 -5.36 -4.25 10.61
CA GLN A 113 -6.65 -4.81 10.23
C GLN A 113 -6.91 -4.71 8.73
N ALA A 114 -6.57 -3.56 8.14
CA ALA A 114 -6.75 -3.36 6.70
C ALA A 114 -5.90 -4.36 5.90
N ILE A 115 -4.64 -4.54 6.30
CA ILE A 115 -3.75 -5.50 5.64
C ILE A 115 -4.31 -6.92 5.71
N ARG A 116 -4.75 -7.33 6.88
CA ARG A 116 -5.30 -8.68 7.06
C ARG A 116 -6.62 -8.87 6.33
N MET A 117 -7.45 -7.84 6.31
CA MET A 117 -8.76 -7.89 5.65
C MET A 117 -8.62 -8.06 4.14
N VAL A 118 -7.75 -7.28 3.49
CA VAL A 118 -7.61 -7.37 2.04
C VAL A 118 -7.08 -8.73 1.60
N LEU A 119 -6.27 -9.37 2.43
CA LEU A 119 -5.76 -10.71 2.13
C LEU A 119 -6.83 -11.78 2.30
N SER A 120 -7.77 -11.59 3.22
CA SER A 120 -8.86 -12.56 3.40
C SER A 120 -9.82 -12.57 2.21
N LEU A 121 -9.85 -11.51 1.39
CA LEU A 121 -10.67 -11.46 0.18
C LEU A 121 -10.22 -12.47 -0.88
N ILE A 122 -8.99 -12.94 -0.81
CA ILE A 122 -8.45 -13.93 -1.74
C ILE A 122 -9.23 -15.25 -1.68
N HIS A 123 -9.83 -15.52 -0.54
CA HIS A 123 -10.51 -16.80 -0.28
C HIS A 123 -12.01 -16.76 -0.59
N ILE A 124 -12.49 -15.65 -1.09
CA ILE A 124 -13.87 -15.49 -1.52
C ILE A 124 -13.99 -15.79 -3.02
#